data_3650a24d2fe565fb36017745501c3b4e
#
_entry.id   3650a24d2fe565fb36017745501c3b4e
#
_cell.length_a   1.000
_cell.length_b   1.000
_cell.length_c   1.000
_cell.angle_alpha   90.00
_cell.angle_beta   90.00
_cell.angle_gamma   90.00
#
_symmetry.space_group_name_H-M   'P 1'
#
loop_
_entity.id
_entity.type
_entity.pdbx_description
1 polymer ?
#
loop_
_entity_poly.entity_id
_entity_poly.type
_entity_poly.pdbx_seq_one_letter_code
_entity_poly.pdbx_strand_id
1 'polypeptide(L)'
;MRAATLIFSFLLITCTMQAQHDYHKQYYPPTDPLVAAKLEQWQDLKFGLLMHWGPYSQWGVVESWSICSEDEGWCARSEEDYIGYKKKYEALQTTFNPTEFDPSKWARAAAGAGMKYVVFTTKHHDGFCMFDTKYTDYKITDPKTPFSKNPKANIAKEIFNAFRAEGMWAGAYFSKPDWHSLYYWWPNFATPDRNVNYDVKKYPDRWEKFVQYTQNQIMELMTDYGKMDILWLDGGWVEKLTQDQIKGYIDSPDYKFMHVQNQDVRMDEIAAKARKLQPGLIVVDRAVEGPNQNYLTPENQVPKESLAYPWESCMIMGGGWSYSFNANYKSSRELVHLLIDIVAKGGNLLLNIAPSPKGTWDDAAYERLQGIGKWININGEAIYGTRKLAPYNEGSIYYTRKKDGSARYILYCLKEGEKLPGEFLVTGIDPGSKPIIDVLGLKGKVSFSQSSKGMLIKVPKIVQQENNIPYAVVFRIR
;
A
#
# COMPACT_ATOMS: atom_id res chain seq x y z
N MET A 1 29.57 -16.75 51.76
CA MET A 1 28.87 -17.22 50.54
C MET A 1 28.25 -15.99 49.85
N ARG A 2 28.85 -15.55 48.76
CA ARG A 2 28.34 -14.40 47.98
C ARG A 2 27.54 -14.95 46.80
N ALA A 3 26.27 -14.64 46.73
CA ALA A 3 25.41 -14.99 45.62
C ALA A 3 25.70 -14.02 44.46
N ALA A 4 26.11 -14.55 43.33
CA ALA A 4 26.25 -13.79 42.08
C ALA A 4 24.94 -13.84 41.32
N THR A 5 24.30 -12.67 41.17
CA THR A 5 23.09 -12.48 40.36
C THR A 5 23.52 -12.32 38.90
N LEU A 6 23.24 -13.32 38.08
CA LEU A 6 23.39 -13.25 36.63
C LEU A 6 22.21 -12.47 36.05
N ILE A 7 22.51 -11.27 35.54
CA ILE A 7 21.56 -10.49 34.74
C ILE A 7 21.65 -11.00 33.30
N PHE A 8 20.61 -11.72 32.84
CA PHE A 8 20.42 -12.07 31.44
C PHE A 8 19.88 -10.84 30.72
N SER A 9 20.73 -10.13 29.97
CA SER A 9 20.31 -9.12 29.02
C SER A 9 19.71 -9.82 27.79
N PHE A 10 18.40 -9.80 27.66
CA PHE A 10 17.74 -10.14 26.42
C PHE A 10 18.04 -9.05 25.40
N LEU A 11 18.96 -9.30 24.46
CA LEU A 11 19.07 -8.54 23.22
C LEU A 11 17.84 -8.88 22.39
N LEU A 12 16.89 -7.96 22.33
CA LEU A 12 15.85 -7.94 21.28
C LEU A 12 16.55 -7.65 19.95
N ILE A 13 16.89 -8.70 19.21
CA ILE A 13 17.25 -8.59 17.80
C ILE A 13 15.95 -8.30 17.08
N THR A 14 15.67 -7.01 16.83
CA THR A 14 14.68 -6.60 15.86
C THR A 14 15.22 -7.00 14.48
N CYS A 15 14.83 -8.18 13.99
CA CYS A 15 14.95 -8.51 12.58
C CYS A 15 14.10 -7.51 11.82
N THR A 16 14.73 -6.45 11.33
CA THR A 16 14.13 -5.61 10.28
C THR A 16 14.03 -6.48 9.05
N MET A 17 12.81 -6.92 8.75
CA MET A 17 12.48 -7.54 7.46
C MET A 17 12.79 -6.51 6.36
N GLN A 18 13.95 -6.62 5.73
CA GLN A 18 14.19 -6.00 4.44
C GLN A 18 13.41 -6.81 3.41
N ALA A 19 12.16 -6.42 3.16
CA ALA A 19 11.54 -6.77 1.90
C ALA A 19 12.46 -6.20 0.81
N GLN A 20 13.05 -7.10 0.01
CA GLN A 20 14.01 -6.75 -1.04
C GLN A 20 13.30 -6.00 -2.16
N HIS A 21 13.02 -4.73 -1.97
CA HIS A 21 12.72 -3.81 -3.04
C HIS A 21 14.00 -3.07 -3.37
N ASP A 22 14.71 -3.54 -4.37
CA ASP A 22 15.86 -2.86 -4.92
C ASP A 22 15.40 -1.59 -5.66
N TYR A 23 15.57 -0.43 -5.01
CA TYR A 23 15.24 0.88 -5.59
C TYR A 23 16.23 1.34 -6.67
N HIS A 24 17.22 0.55 -6.96
CA HIS A 24 18.22 0.82 -8.00
C HIS A 24 17.86 0.21 -9.35
N LYS A 25 16.68 -0.43 -9.47
CA LYS A 25 16.19 -0.96 -10.74
C LYS A 25 15.88 0.16 -11.72
N GLN A 26 16.07 -0.12 -12.99
CA GLN A 26 15.78 0.84 -14.06
C GLN A 26 14.27 1.13 -14.13
N TYR A 27 13.91 2.42 -14.13
CA TYR A 27 12.53 2.83 -14.35
C TYR A 27 12.24 3.02 -15.84
N TYR A 28 11.12 2.49 -16.28
CA TYR A 28 10.62 2.59 -17.64
C TYR A 28 9.39 3.50 -17.69
N PRO A 29 9.52 4.77 -18.11
CA PRO A 29 8.37 5.67 -18.24
C PRO A 29 7.33 5.09 -19.21
N PRO A 30 6.03 5.25 -18.94
CA PRO A 30 4.99 4.79 -19.85
C PRO A 30 5.07 5.54 -21.19
N THR A 31 5.04 4.79 -22.29
CA THR A 31 5.04 5.33 -23.66
C THR A 31 3.64 5.69 -24.15
N ASP A 32 2.59 5.09 -23.55
CA ASP A 32 1.19 5.43 -23.84
C ASP A 32 0.87 6.79 -23.20
N PRO A 33 0.47 7.81 -23.99
CA PRO A 33 0.18 9.15 -23.48
C PRO A 33 -1.00 9.19 -22.51
N LEU A 34 -1.97 8.29 -22.62
CA LEU A 34 -3.11 8.20 -21.68
C LEU A 34 -2.63 7.68 -20.32
N VAL A 35 -1.74 6.69 -20.31
CA VAL A 35 -1.14 6.18 -19.07
C VAL A 35 -0.24 7.23 -18.43
N ALA A 36 0.57 7.93 -19.22
CA ALA A 36 1.43 9.00 -18.73
C ALA A 36 0.63 10.14 -18.08
N ALA A 37 -0.45 10.59 -18.75
CA ALA A 37 -1.35 11.62 -18.23
C ALA A 37 -2.07 11.15 -16.95
N LYS A 38 -2.50 9.90 -16.91
CA LYS A 38 -3.15 9.31 -15.74
C LYS A 38 -2.18 9.19 -14.56
N LEU A 39 -0.94 8.79 -14.82
CA LEU A 39 0.11 8.69 -13.80
C LEU A 39 0.46 10.06 -13.20
N GLU A 40 0.47 11.11 -14.02
CA GLU A 40 0.67 12.47 -13.55
C GLU A 40 -0.50 12.95 -12.65
N GLN A 41 -1.74 12.59 -12.99
CA GLN A 41 -2.91 12.84 -12.12
C GLN A 41 -2.82 12.04 -10.83
N TRP A 42 -2.39 10.77 -10.88
CA TRP A 42 -2.22 9.94 -9.71
C TRP A 42 -1.19 10.53 -8.73
N GLN A 43 -0.10 11.12 -9.23
CA GLN A 43 0.86 11.82 -8.39
C GLN A 43 0.26 13.02 -7.65
N ASP A 44 -0.84 13.58 -8.12
CA ASP A 44 -1.55 14.68 -7.45
C ASP A 44 -2.44 14.18 -6.29
N LEU A 45 -2.82 12.90 -6.28
CA LEU A 45 -3.74 12.31 -5.30
C LEU A 45 -3.13 12.08 -3.92
N LYS A 46 -1.85 11.79 -3.83
CA LYS A 46 -1.00 11.71 -2.63
C LYS A 46 -1.39 10.70 -1.55
N PHE A 47 -2.66 10.40 -1.34
CA PHE A 47 -3.13 9.59 -0.24
C PHE A 47 -4.22 8.60 -0.67
N GLY A 48 -3.97 7.31 -0.49
CA GLY A 48 -4.85 6.21 -0.83
C GLY A 48 -5.07 5.24 0.33
N LEU A 49 -6.09 4.39 0.18
CA LEU A 49 -6.43 3.30 1.08
C LEU A 49 -6.06 1.98 0.44
N LEU A 50 -5.36 1.11 1.18
CA LEU A 50 -5.20 -0.31 0.86
C LEU A 50 -6.05 -1.12 1.82
N MET A 51 -6.68 -2.18 1.34
CA MET A 51 -7.42 -3.11 2.20
C MET A 51 -7.06 -4.55 1.89
N HIS A 52 -6.39 -5.22 2.85
CA HIS A 52 -6.20 -6.67 2.81
C HIS A 52 -7.33 -7.35 3.55
N TRP A 53 -8.16 -8.11 2.82
CA TRP A 53 -9.30 -8.79 3.41
C TRP A 53 -9.64 -10.09 2.69
N GLY A 54 -9.89 -11.13 3.47
CA GLY A 54 -10.23 -12.46 3.02
C GLY A 54 -10.59 -13.36 4.19
N PRO A 55 -10.84 -14.68 3.95
CA PRO A 55 -11.19 -15.66 4.99
C PRO A 55 -10.16 -15.76 6.11
N TYR A 56 -8.88 -15.47 5.83
CA TYR A 56 -7.78 -15.46 6.80
C TYR A 56 -8.01 -14.48 7.97
N SER A 57 -8.83 -13.44 7.79
CA SER A 57 -9.20 -12.51 8.87
C SER A 57 -9.91 -13.23 10.04
N GLN A 58 -10.55 -14.37 9.81
CA GLN A 58 -11.22 -15.16 10.84
C GLN A 58 -10.22 -15.75 11.86
N TRP A 59 -9.00 -16.02 11.42
CA TRP A 59 -7.95 -16.55 12.29
C TRP A 59 -7.00 -15.45 12.81
N GLY A 60 -7.04 -14.25 12.21
CA GLY A 60 -6.10 -13.19 12.56
C GLY A 60 -4.65 -13.52 12.20
N VAL A 61 -4.45 -14.37 11.20
CA VAL A 61 -3.13 -14.76 10.69
C VAL A 61 -2.66 -13.83 9.59
N VAL A 62 -1.35 -13.89 9.30
CA VAL A 62 -0.76 -13.12 8.22
C VAL A 62 -1.28 -13.63 6.87
N GLU A 63 -2.17 -12.92 6.26
CA GLU A 63 -2.88 -13.20 5.00
C GLU A 63 -2.79 -14.67 4.55
N SER A 64 -2.39 -14.90 3.29
CA SER A 64 -2.14 -16.23 2.72
C SER A 64 -0.86 -16.89 3.23
N TRP A 65 0.07 -16.15 3.80
CA TRP A 65 1.42 -16.64 4.04
C TRP A 65 1.51 -17.80 5.02
N SER A 66 0.53 -17.94 5.91
CA SER A 66 0.47 -19.09 6.82
C SER A 66 0.31 -20.43 6.10
N ILE A 67 -0.15 -20.48 4.84
CA ILE A 67 -0.20 -21.69 4.01
C ILE A 67 0.98 -21.82 3.05
N CYS A 68 1.90 -20.86 3.00
CA CYS A 68 3.16 -21.04 2.30
C CYS A 68 4.07 -21.95 3.12
N SER A 69 4.67 -22.94 2.47
CA SER A 69 5.52 -23.92 3.16
C SER A 69 6.90 -23.38 3.53
N GLU A 70 7.28 -22.22 3.02
CA GLU A 70 8.51 -21.54 3.42
C GLU A 70 8.55 -21.32 4.93
N ASP A 71 9.70 -21.60 5.52
CA ASP A 71 9.93 -21.38 6.94
C ASP A 71 10.36 -19.92 7.18
N GLU A 72 9.40 -19.02 7.10
CA GLU A 72 9.59 -17.60 7.40
C GLU A 72 9.09 -17.31 8.83
N GLY A 73 9.94 -16.76 9.68
CA GLY A 73 9.61 -16.51 11.08
C GLY A 73 8.39 -15.61 11.33
N TRP A 74 7.97 -14.85 10.31
CA TRP A 74 6.79 -13.98 10.38
C TRP A 74 5.50 -14.65 9.92
N CYS A 75 5.55 -15.85 9.34
CA CYS A 75 4.37 -16.62 8.88
C CYS A 75 4.18 -17.92 9.66
N ALA A 76 4.38 -17.87 10.99
CA ALA A 76 4.22 -19.01 11.85
C ALA A 76 2.83 -19.66 11.74
N ARG A 77 2.81 -20.99 11.65
CA ARG A 77 1.61 -21.81 11.72
C ARG A 77 1.41 -22.33 13.16
N SER A 78 0.16 -22.50 13.52
CA SER A 78 -0.20 -23.07 14.83
C SER A 78 -0.09 -24.60 14.89
N GLU A 79 0.11 -25.29 13.76
CA GLU A 79 0.13 -26.72 13.63
C GLU A 79 1.33 -27.20 12.79
N GLU A 80 1.91 -28.33 13.17
CA GLU A 80 3.03 -28.96 12.43
C GLU A 80 2.55 -29.69 11.17
N ASP A 81 1.30 -30.25 11.18
CA ASP A 81 0.70 -30.88 10.02
C ASP A 81 0.31 -29.82 8.96
N TYR A 82 1.22 -29.57 8.04
CA TYR A 82 1.03 -28.62 6.94
C TYR A 82 -0.21 -28.93 6.08
N ILE A 83 -0.42 -30.20 5.72
CA ILE A 83 -1.54 -30.60 4.84
C ILE A 83 -2.87 -30.41 5.56
N GLY A 84 -2.94 -30.81 6.82
CA GLY A 84 -4.12 -30.60 7.66
C GLY A 84 -4.40 -29.12 7.89
N TYR A 85 -3.36 -28.33 8.16
CA TYR A 85 -3.48 -26.88 8.31
C TYR A 85 -4.02 -26.21 7.05
N LYS A 86 -3.44 -26.50 5.87
CA LYS A 86 -3.90 -25.95 4.59
C LYS A 86 -5.37 -26.28 4.32
N LYS A 87 -5.80 -27.53 4.56
CA LYS A 87 -7.21 -27.94 4.42
C LYS A 87 -8.13 -27.14 5.35
N LYS A 88 -7.74 -26.94 6.62
CA LYS A 88 -8.52 -26.14 7.57
C LYS A 88 -8.58 -24.66 7.15
N TYR A 89 -7.47 -24.12 6.65
CA TYR A 89 -7.41 -22.76 6.13
C TYR A 89 -8.37 -22.58 4.94
N GLU A 90 -8.31 -23.46 3.95
CA GLU A 90 -9.20 -23.41 2.78
C GLU A 90 -10.68 -23.59 3.18
N ALA A 91 -10.95 -24.39 4.22
CA ALA A 91 -12.29 -24.56 4.78
C ALA A 91 -12.85 -23.29 5.44
N LEU A 92 -12.03 -22.26 5.72
CA LEU A 92 -12.50 -20.94 6.19
C LEU A 92 -13.52 -20.30 5.25
N GLN A 93 -13.51 -20.64 3.96
CA GLN A 93 -14.58 -20.29 3.03
C GLN A 93 -15.96 -20.65 3.59
N THR A 94 -16.11 -21.81 4.21
CA THR A 94 -17.41 -22.34 4.67
C THR A 94 -17.96 -21.66 5.92
N THR A 95 -17.16 -20.81 6.55
CA THR A 95 -17.54 -20.04 7.76
C THR A 95 -17.46 -18.54 7.55
N PHE A 96 -16.88 -18.07 6.42
CA PHE A 96 -16.71 -16.65 6.15
C PHE A 96 -18.03 -15.95 5.86
N ASN A 97 -18.48 -15.14 6.82
CA ASN A 97 -19.79 -14.49 6.76
C ASN A 97 -19.74 -13.06 7.36
N PRO A 98 -19.22 -12.07 6.64
CA PRO A 98 -19.06 -10.70 7.12
C PRO A 98 -20.40 -9.95 7.17
N THR A 99 -21.27 -10.27 8.12
CA THR A 99 -22.65 -9.77 8.22
C THR A 99 -22.77 -8.27 8.50
N GLU A 100 -21.69 -7.62 8.97
CA GLU A 100 -21.65 -6.19 9.28
C GLU A 100 -20.99 -5.35 8.16
N PHE A 101 -20.80 -5.95 6.97
CA PHE A 101 -20.17 -5.31 5.83
C PHE A 101 -20.98 -4.10 5.32
N ASP A 102 -20.40 -2.91 5.49
CA ASP A 102 -20.93 -1.64 4.97
C ASP A 102 -19.85 -0.86 4.23
N PRO A 103 -19.69 -1.06 2.92
CA PRO A 103 -18.68 -0.38 2.13
C PRO A 103 -18.88 1.13 2.05
N SER A 104 -20.13 1.61 2.19
CA SER A 104 -20.42 3.04 2.19
C SER A 104 -19.91 3.72 3.45
N LYS A 105 -19.96 3.05 4.61
CA LYS A 105 -19.35 3.55 5.85
C LYS A 105 -17.84 3.71 5.70
N TRP A 106 -17.18 2.71 5.09
CA TRP A 106 -15.74 2.76 4.82
C TRP A 106 -15.37 3.88 3.85
N ALA A 107 -16.10 3.98 2.74
CA ALA A 107 -15.85 5.01 1.73
C ALA A 107 -15.99 6.43 2.29
N ARG A 108 -17.04 6.69 3.07
CA ARG A 108 -17.22 8.00 3.76
C ARG A 108 -16.09 8.28 4.76
N ALA A 109 -15.67 7.29 5.54
CA ALA A 109 -14.58 7.47 6.49
C ALA A 109 -13.24 7.77 5.78
N ALA A 110 -12.94 7.06 4.70
CA ALA A 110 -11.75 7.28 3.88
C ALA A 110 -11.78 8.66 3.19
N ALA A 111 -12.91 9.05 2.59
CA ALA A 111 -13.10 10.37 1.99
C ALA A 111 -12.96 11.49 3.05
N GLY A 112 -13.54 11.30 4.23
CA GLY A 112 -13.44 12.22 5.37
C GLY A 112 -12.00 12.38 5.89
N ALA A 113 -11.17 11.35 5.75
CA ALA A 113 -9.73 11.40 6.04
C ALA A 113 -8.92 12.07 4.92
N GLY A 114 -9.53 12.36 3.77
CA GLY A 114 -8.87 12.96 2.61
C GLY A 114 -8.30 11.97 1.61
N MET A 115 -8.53 10.67 1.76
CA MET A 115 -8.09 9.66 0.79
C MET A 115 -8.72 9.88 -0.58
N LYS A 116 -7.99 9.61 -1.66
CA LYS A 116 -8.38 9.91 -3.05
C LYS A 116 -8.53 8.67 -3.93
N TYR A 117 -8.07 7.52 -3.49
CA TYR A 117 -8.18 6.25 -4.19
C TYR A 117 -8.18 5.09 -3.20
N VAL A 118 -8.73 3.97 -3.64
CA VAL A 118 -8.69 2.69 -2.92
C VAL A 118 -8.00 1.65 -3.78
N VAL A 119 -7.20 0.78 -3.15
CA VAL A 119 -6.70 -0.46 -3.72
C VAL A 119 -7.21 -1.59 -2.85
N PHE A 120 -8.06 -2.45 -3.41
CA PHE A 120 -8.70 -3.54 -2.67
C PHE A 120 -8.15 -4.90 -3.11
N THR A 121 -7.82 -5.78 -2.15
CA THR A 121 -7.39 -7.15 -2.43
C THR A 121 -8.55 -7.98 -2.98
N THR A 122 -8.70 -7.99 -4.29
CA THR A 122 -9.72 -8.82 -4.95
C THR A 122 -9.41 -10.30 -4.86
N LYS A 123 -8.12 -10.65 -4.86
CA LYS A 123 -7.58 -12.00 -4.62
C LYS A 123 -6.17 -11.88 -4.04
N HIS A 124 -5.90 -12.52 -2.89
CA HIS A 124 -4.54 -12.67 -2.37
C HIS A 124 -3.91 -14.00 -2.84
N HIS A 125 -2.69 -14.34 -2.39
CA HIS A 125 -1.96 -15.53 -2.86
C HIS A 125 -2.69 -16.87 -2.56
N ASP A 126 -3.57 -16.91 -1.56
CA ASP A 126 -4.39 -18.09 -1.23
C ASP A 126 -5.43 -18.46 -2.31
N GLY A 127 -5.64 -17.57 -3.29
CA GLY A 127 -6.55 -17.79 -4.39
C GLY A 127 -8.01 -17.50 -4.06
N PHE A 128 -8.37 -17.12 -2.81
CA PHE A 128 -9.75 -16.79 -2.50
C PHE A 128 -10.18 -15.49 -3.16
N CYS A 129 -11.21 -15.56 -4.00
CA CYS A 129 -11.70 -14.41 -4.76
C CYS A 129 -12.80 -13.67 -3.98
N MET A 130 -12.51 -12.41 -3.60
CA MET A 130 -13.49 -11.49 -3.02
C MET A 130 -14.42 -10.87 -4.07
N PHE A 131 -14.45 -11.44 -5.27
CA PHE A 131 -15.25 -11.02 -6.41
C PHE A 131 -15.92 -12.23 -7.07
N ASP A 132 -16.96 -11.99 -7.87
CA ASP A 132 -17.67 -13.05 -8.59
C ASP A 132 -16.94 -13.43 -9.88
N THR A 133 -16.10 -14.44 -9.81
CA THR A 133 -15.39 -15.02 -10.96
C THR A 133 -16.07 -16.30 -11.45
N LYS A 134 -15.95 -16.57 -12.75
CA LYS A 134 -16.43 -17.82 -13.39
C LYS A 134 -15.40 -18.94 -13.36
N TYR A 135 -14.16 -18.65 -12.91
CA TYR A 135 -13.01 -19.53 -13.10
C TYR A 135 -12.66 -20.38 -11.87
N THR A 136 -13.28 -20.11 -10.72
CA THR A 136 -13.13 -20.92 -9.50
C THR A 136 -14.39 -20.88 -8.64
N ASP A 137 -14.61 -21.93 -7.82
CA ASP A 137 -15.60 -21.96 -6.75
C ASP A 137 -15.02 -21.49 -5.39
N TYR A 138 -13.71 -21.23 -5.32
CA TYR A 138 -13.05 -20.67 -4.15
C TYR A 138 -13.22 -19.14 -4.14
N LYS A 139 -14.47 -18.72 -3.87
CA LYS A 139 -14.89 -17.31 -3.96
C LYS A 139 -16.01 -16.96 -2.99
N ILE A 140 -16.14 -15.66 -2.71
CA ILE A 140 -17.13 -15.12 -1.77
C ILE A 140 -18.59 -15.36 -2.20
N THR A 141 -18.84 -15.44 -3.50
CA THR A 141 -20.19 -15.65 -4.09
C THR A 141 -20.56 -17.11 -4.31
N ASP A 142 -19.65 -18.05 -3.99
CA ASP A 142 -19.95 -19.48 -4.11
C ASP A 142 -20.96 -19.92 -3.03
N PRO A 143 -21.92 -20.81 -3.35
CA PRO A 143 -22.90 -21.31 -2.37
C PRO A 143 -22.31 -21.94 -1.11
N LYS A 144 -21.05 -22.42 -1.14
CA LYS A 144 -20.34 -22.94 0.05
C LYS A 144 -20.02 -21.83 1.04
N THR A 145 -19.92 -20.58 0.59
CA THR A 145 -19.64 -19.40 1.42
C THR A 145 -20.95 -18.86 1.98
N PRO A 146 -21.15 -18.80 3.31
CA PRO A 146 -22.41 -18.35 3.89
C PRO A 146 -22.85 -16.97 3.41
N PHE A 147 -21.89 -16.04 3.22
CA PHE A 147 -22.16 -14.69 2.75
C PHE A 147 -22.68 -14.61 1.31
N SER A 148 -22.57 -15.67 0.52
CA SER A 148 -23.08 -15.72 -0.88
C SER A 148 -24.55 -15.40 -1.01
N LYS A 149 -25.33 -15.60 0.07
CA LYS A 149 -26.77 -15.30 0.11
C LYS A 149 -27.06 -13.81 0.35
N ASN A 150 -26.07 -13.01 0.71
CA ASN A 150 -26.23 -11.59 0.94
C ASN A 150 -26.32 -10.84 -0.41
N PRO A 151 -27.24 -9.89 -0.58
CA PRO A 151 -27.32 -9.08 -1.80
C PRO A 151 -25.99 -8.37 -2.16
N LYS A 152 -25.13 -8.12 -1.17
CA LYS A 152 -23.80 -7.50 -1.32
C LYS A 152 -22.66 -8.53 -1.39
N ALA A 153 -22.96 -9.79 -1.76
CA ALA A 153 -21.97 -10.87 -1.75
C ALA A 153 -20.78 -10.63 -2.69
N ASN A 154 -20.98 -9.90 -3.79
CA ASN A 154 -19.87 -9.50 -4.64
C ASN A 154 -19.12 -8.29 -4.00
N ILE A 155 -18.32 -8.59 -2.97
CA ILE A 155 -17.68 -7.59 -2.10
C ILE A 155 -16.84 -6.58 -2.91
N ALA A 156 -16.04 -7.05 -3.86
CA ALA A 156 -15.22 -6.15 -4.68
C ALA A 156 -16.07 -5.13 -5.45
N LYS A 157 -17.19 -5.58 -6.03
CA LYS A 157 -18.13 -4.71 -6.76
C LYS A 157 -18.73 -3.64 -5.84
N GLU A 158 -19.16 -4.04 -4.67
CA GLU A 158 -19.75 -3.15 -3.67
C GLU A 158 -18.74 -2.10 -3.16
N ILE A 159 -17.50 -2.53 -2.89
CA ILE A 159 -16.41 -1.61 -2.50
C ILE A 159 -16.14 -0.61 -3.61
N PHE A 160 -15.88 -1.07 -4.84
CA PHE A 160 -15.57 -0.15 -5.94
C PHE A 160 -16.70 0.83 -6.22
N ASN A 161 -17.95 0.39 -6.13
CA ASN A 161 -19.11 1.28 -6.30
C ASN A 161 -19.20 2.33 -5.19
N ALA A 162 -19.04 1.92 -3.92
CA ALA A 162 -19.11 2.83 -2.78
C ALA A 162 -18.00 3.89 -2.81
N PHE A 163 -16.77 3.49 -3.14
CA PHE A 163 -15.64 4.42 -3.21
C PHE A 163 -15.74 5.38 -4.41
N ARG A 164 -16.20 4.90 -5.56
CA ARG A 164 -16.50 5.80 -6.71
C ARG A 164 -17.61 6.79 -6.40
N ALA A 165 -18.62 6.41 -5.61
CA ALA A 165 -19.69 7.33 -5.20
C ALA A 165 -19.15 8.50 -4.35
N GLU A 166 -18.05 8.31 -3.63
CA GLU A 166 -17.33 9.37 -2.91
C GLU A 166 -16.26 10.08 -3.78
N GLY A 167 -16.25 9.86 -5.10
CA GLY A 167 -15.31 10.50 -6.03
C GLY A 167 -13.88 9.93 -6.00
N MET A 168 -13.65 8.80 -5.38
CA MET A 168 -12.33 8.17 -5.31
C MET A 168 -12.05 7.26 -6.52
N TRP A 169 -10.78 7.13 -6.88
CA TRP A 169 -10.35 6.15 -7.87
C TRP A 169 -10.41 4.74 -7.33
N ALA A 170 -10.71 3.78 -8.21
CA ALA A 170 -10.77 2.37 -7.88
C ALA A 170 -9.53 1.62 -8.43
N GLY A 171 -8.88 0.88 -7.56
CA GLY A 171 -7.76 0.01 -7.88
C GLY A 171 -8.01 -1.42 -7.43
N ALA A 172 -7.78 -2.37 -8.32
CA ALA A 172 -7.83 -3.78 -8.01
C ALA A 172 -6.42 -4.29 -7.68
N TYR A 173 -6.20 -4.70 -6.43
CA TYR A 173 -5.08 -5.56 -6.09
C TYR A 173 -5.42 -6.98 -6.54
N PHE A 174 -4.50 -7.64 -7.18
CA PHE A 174 -4.62 -9.02 -7.61
C PHE A 174 -3.28 -9.73 -7.49
N SER A 175 -3.24 -10.85 -6.77
CA SER A 175 -2.05 -11.70 -6.71
C SER A 175 -1.89 -12.50 -7.97
N LYS A 176 -0.70 -12.44 -8.59
CA LYS A 176 -0.35 -13.27 -9.73
C LYS A 176 -0.26 -14.76 -9.36
N PRO A 177 0.43 -15.16 -8.26
CA PRO A 177 0.38 -16.54 -7.79
C PRO A 177 -1.01 -16.89 -7.24
N ASP A 178 -1.32 -18.18 -7.24
CA ASP A 178 -2.55 -18.73 -6.70
C ASP A 178 -2.29 -20.10 -6.08
N TRP A 179 -2.16 -20.15 -4.76
CA TRP A 179 -1.78 -21.34 -4.00
C TRP A 179 -2.92 -22.34 -3.80
N HIS A 180 -4.14 -21.97 -4.17
CA HIS A 180 -5.28 -22.89 -4.24
C HIS A 180 -5.39 -23.54 -5.62
N SER A 181 -4.98 -22.84 -6.69
CA SER A 181 -5.11 -23.34 -8.05
C SER A 181 -4.26 -24.59 -8.29
N LEU A 182 -4.93 -25.66 -8.72
CA LEU A 182 -4.26 -26.90 -9.12
C LEU A 182 -3.30 -26.71 -10.31
N TYR A 183 -3.42 -25.60 -11.03
CA TYR A 183 -2.53 -25.25 -12.12
C TYR A 183 -1.25 -24.54 -11.65
N TYR A 184 -1.22 -24.01 -10.42
CA TYR A 184 -0.05 -23.39 -9.81
C TYR A 184 0.64 -24.34 -8.82
N TRP A 185 -0.10 -24.79 -7.78
CA TRP A 185 0.36 -25.83 -6.86
C TRP A 185 -0.33 -27.16 -7.17
N TRP A 186 0.37 -27.99 -7.92
CA TRP A 186 -0.14 -29.29 -8.32
C TRP A 186 0.00 -30.31 -7.18
N PRO A 187 -1.08 -30.96 -6.71
CA PRO A 187 -1.03 -31.88 -5.57
C PRO A 187 -0.13 -33.09 -5.73
N ASN A 188 0.34 -33.38 -6.94
CA ASN A 188 1.28 -34.48 -7.21
C ASN A 188 2.72 -34.17 -6.79
N PHE A 189 3.02 -32.94 -6.42
CA PHE A 189 4.33 -32.48 -6.01
C PHE A 189 4.27 -31.77 -4.67
N ALA A 190 5.39 -31.82 -3.91
CA ALA A 190 5.53 -31.00 -2.70
C ALA A 190 5.53 -29.49 -3.05
N THR A 191 5.16 -28.67 -2.09
CA THR A 191 5.18 -27.19 -2.19
C THR A 191 6.24 -26.62 -1.23
N PRO A 192 7.53 -26.67 -1.57
CA PRO A 192 8.60 -26.28 -0.65
C PRO A 192 8.73 -24.76 -0.48
N ASP A 193 8.22 -23.99 -1.42
CA ASP A 193 8.29 -22.53 -1.44
C ASP A 193 7.09 -21.90 -2.16
N ARG A 194 7.12 -20.57 -2.31
CA ARG A 194 6.08 -19.74 -2.94
C ARG A 194 5.89 -19.94 -4.44
N ASN A 195 6.83 -20.59 -5.09
CA ASN A 195 6.84 -20.74 -6.55
C ASN A 195 5.89 -21.86 -7.02
N VAL A 196 5.65 -21.93 -8.33
CA VAL A 196 5.01 -23.09 -8.94
C VAL A 196 5.79 -24.34 -8.60
N ASN A 197 5.13 -25.41 -8.18
CA ASN A 197 5.76 -26.59 -7.59
C ASN A 197 6.10 -27.72 -8.60
N TYR A 198 6.03 -27.44 -9.86
CA TYR A 198 6.39 -28.38 -10.95
C TYR A 198 7.23 -27.65 -12.01
N ASP A 199 7.95 -28.40 -12.83
CA ASP A 199 8.74 -27.87 -13.93
C ASP A 199 7.82 -27.41 -15.08
N VAL A 200 7.74 -26.08 -15.29
CA VAL A 200 6.88 -25.47 -16.33
C VAL A 200 7.29 -25.86 -17.74
N LYS A 201 8.59 -26.19 -17.99
CA LYS A 201 9.05 -26.65 -19.29
C LYS A 201 8.61 -28.07 -19.58
N LYS A 202 8.54 -28.90 -18.53
CA LYS A 202 8.10 -30.30 -18.63
C LYS A 202 6.57 -30.39 -18.77
N TYR A 203 5.84 -29.44 -18.19
CA TYR A 203 4.38 -29.43 -18.17
C TYR A 203 3.81 -28.12 -18.72
N PRO A 204 4.15 -27.73 -19.97
CA PRO A 204 3.76 -26.43 -20.53
C PRO A 204 2.25 -26.24 -20.65
N ASP A 205 1.48 -27.30 -20.95
CA ASP A 205 0.02 -27.22 -21.06
C ASP A 205 -0.64 -26.88 -19.72
N ARG A 206 -0.04 -27.31 -18.61
CA ARG A 206 -0.53 -26.96 -17.28
C ARG A 206 -0.27 -25.48 -16.95
N TRP A 207 0.93 -25.01 -17.27
CA TRP A 207 1.28 -23.60 -17.11
C TRP A 207 0.39 -22.72 -18.00
N GLU A 208 0.14 -23.13 -19.23
CA GLU A 208 -0.78 -22.41 -20.12
C GLU A 208 -2.18 -22.24 -19.54
N LYS A 209 -2.72 -23.30 -18.91
CA LYS A 209 -4.00 -23.23 -18.20
C LYS A 209 -3.96 -22.25 -17.05
N PHE A 210 -2.84 -22.17 -16.31
CA PHE A 210 -2.67 -21.15 -15.26
C PHE A 210 -2.62 -19.74 -15.83
N VAL A 211 -1.89 -19.53 -16.92
CA VAL A 211 -1.83 -18.24 -17.60
C VAL A 211 -3.21 -17.79 -18.04
N GLN A 212 -3.98 -18.66 -18.68
CA GLN A 212 -5.36 -18.36 -19.12
C GLN A 212 -6.27 -18.08 -17.93
N TYR A 213 -6.20 -18.88 -16.88
CA TYR A 213 -6.95 -18.69 -15.65
C TYR A 213 -6.68 -17.30 -15.04
N THR A 214 -5.42 -16.93 -14.89
CA THR A 214 -5.00 -15.64 -14.33
C THR A 214 -5.44 -14.46 -15.21
N GLN A 215 -5.19 -14.54 -16.53
CA GLN A 215 -5.60 -13.52 -17.48
C GLN A 215 -7.12 -13.33 -17.49
N ASN A 216 -7.89 -14.40 -17.49
CA ASN A 216 -9.35 -14.34 -17.54
C ASN A 216 -9.93 -13.67 -16.30
N GLN A 217 -9.43 -13.99 -15.09
CA GLN A 217 -9.85 -13.34 -13.85
C GLN A 217 -9.55 -11.84 -13.84
N ILE A 218 -8.36 -11.44 -14.33
CA ILE A 218 -8.01 -10.02 -14.45
C ILE A 218 -8.95 -9.33 -15.47
N MET A 219 -9.27 -9.97 -16.58
CA MET A 219 -10.18 -9.39 -17.57
C MET A 219 -11.61 -9.24 -17.03
N GLU A 220 -12.12 -10.17 -16.20
CA GLU A 220 -13.40 -9.98 -15.48
C GLU A 220 -13.38 -8.71 -14.63
N LEU A 221 -12.30 -8.46 -13.89
CA LEU A 221 -12.16 -7.23 -13.10
C LEU A 221 -12.15 -5.98 -13.96
N MET A 222 -11.59 -6.05 -15.18
CA MET A 222 -11.54 -4.92 -16.11
C MET A 222 -12.84 -4.68 -16.88
N THR A 223 -13.78 -5.66 -16.93
CA THR A 223 -15.04 -5.57 -17.66
C THR A 223 -16.26 -5.36 -16.77
N ASP A 224 -16.36 -6.12 -15.67
CA ASP A 224 -17.63 -6.30 -14.94
C ASP A 224 -17.72 -5.42 -13.69
N TYR A 225 -16.63 -4.70 -13.34
CA TYR A 225 -16.51 -3.93 -12.11
C TYR A 225 -16.50 -2.40 -12.30
N GLY A 226 -16.91 -1.93 -13.48
CA GLY A 226 -16.95 -0.51 -13.82
C GLY A 226 -15.58 0.07 -14.12
N LYS A 227 -15.44 1.39 -13.96
CA LYS A 227 -14.18 2.08 -14.25
C LYS A 227 -13.10 1.67 -13.23
N MET A 228 -12.00 1.14 -13.75
CA MET A 228 -10.80 0.85 -12.98
C MET A 228 -9.68 1.83 -13.33
N ASP A 229 -9.03 2.35 -12.32
CA ASP A 229 -7.96 3.34 -12.48
C ASP A 229 -6.57 2.73 -12.29
N ILE A 230 -6.45 1.68 -11.44
CA ILE A 230 -5.20 1.02 -11.09
C ILE A 230 -5.42 -0.50 -11.11
N LEU A 231 -4.53 -1.22 -11.78
CA LEU A 231 -4.35 -2.67 -11.64
C LEU A 231 -3.05 -2.90 -10.88
N TRP A 232 -3.17 -3.30 -9.62
CA TRP A 232 -2.07 -3.47 -8.69
C TRP A 232 -1.77 -4.97 -8.52
N LEU A 233 -0.70 -5.45 -9.14
CA LEU A 233 -0.36 -6.87 -9.22
C LEU A 233 0.74 -7.19 -8.22
N ASP A 234 0.50 -8.19 -7.38
CA ASP A 234 1.47 -8.68 -6.41
C ASP A 234 2.03 -10.06 -6.81
N GLY A 235 3.08 -10.50 -6.11
CA GLY A 235 3.76 -11.73 -6.41
C GLY A 235 4.88 -11.52 -7.45
N GLY A 236 5.85 -10.67 -7.12
CA GLY A 236 6.97 -10.29 -8.00
C GLY A 236 7.81 -11.47 -8.51
N TRP A 237 7.78 -12.62 -7.80
CA TRP A 237 8.47 -13.84 -8.25
C TRP A 237 7.75 -14.55 -9.42
N VAL A 238 6.49 -14.21 -9.71
CA VAL A 238 5.77 -14.68 -10.90
C VAL A 238 6.08 -13.73 -12.04
N GLU A 239 7.21 -13.95 -12.67
CA GLU A 239 7.79 -13.08 -13.71
C GLU A 239 8.41 -13.87 -14.86
N LYS A 240 8.64 -13.17 -15.96
CA LYS A 240 9.37 -13.71 -17.10
C LYS A 240 10.87 -13.66 -16.82
N LEU A 241 11.51 -14.83 -16.76
CA LEU A 241 12.95 -14.96 -16.54
C LEU A 241 13.64 -15.63 -17.71
N THR A 242 14.82 -15.12 -18.07
CA THR A 242 15.77 -15.78 -18.95
C THR A 242 16.51 -16.90 -18.21
N GLN A 243 17.16 -17.80 -18.96
CA GLN A 243 17.96 -18.88 -18.35
C GLN A 243 19.14 -18.32 -17.54
N ASP A 244 19.75 -17.22 -17.99
CA ASP A 244 20.87 -16.59 -17.29
C ASP A 244 20.40 -15.94 -15.97
N GLN A 245 19.23 -15.33 -15.96
CA GLN A 245 18.62 -14.81 -14.72
C GLN A 245 18.31 -15.94 -13.74
N ILE A 246 17.68 -17.02 -14.19
CA ILE A 246 17.41 -18.21 -13.35
C ILE A 246 18.71 -18.76 -12.77
N LYS A 247 19.76 -18.91 -13.61
CA LYS A 247 21.07 -19.36 -13.15
C LYS A 247 21.66 -18.40 -12.12
N GLY A 248 21.56 -17.09 -12.33
CA GLY A 248 22.04 -16.08 -11.40
C GLY A 248 21.36 -16.17 -10.04
N TYR A 249 20.05 -16.43 -9.99
CA TYR A 249 19.33 -16.67 -8.74
C TYR A 249 19.84 -17.93 -8.03
N ILE A 250 19.96 -19.06 -8.74
CA ILE A 250 20.40 -20.34 -8.17
C ILE A 250 21.85 -20.26 -7.64
N ASP A 251 22.72 -19.56 -8.34
CA ASP A 251 24.13 -19.39 -7.97
C ASP A 251 24.33 -18.34 -6.85
N SER A 252 23.28 -17.56 -6.50
CA SER A 252 23.37 -16.55 -5.45
C SER A 252 23.37 -17.21 -4.05
N PRO A 253 24.34 -16.88 -3.17
CA PRO A 253 24.40 -17.43 -1.81
C PRO A 253 23.19 -16.99 -0.94
N ASP A 254 22.53 -15.89 -1.30
CA ASP A 254 21.36 -15.38 -0.59
C ASP A 254 20.04 -16.03 -1.06
N TYR A 255 20.15 -16.86 -2.12
CA TYR A 255 18.98 -17.48 -2.72
C TYR A 255 18.58 -18.76 -1.99
N LYS A 256 17.37 -18.78 -1.45
CA LYS A 256 16.87 -19.90 -0.63
C LYS A 256 15.66 -20.64 -1.26
N PHE A 257 15.22 -20.26 -2.43
CA PHE A 257 14.04 -20.88 -3.07
C PHE A 257 14.46 -22.03 -4.01
N MET A 258 13.73 -23.12 -3.94
CA MET A 258 14.09 -24.37 -4.66
C MET A 258 13.52 -24.43 -6.07
N HIS A 259 12.44 -23.70 -6.37
CA HIS A 259 11.68 -23.82 -7.62
C HIS A 259 11.68 -22.54 -8.48
N VAL A 260 12.80 -21.80 -8.51
CA VAL A 260 12.90 -20.67 -9.44
C VAL A 260 12.87 -21.14 -10.88
N GLN A 261 11.97 -20.56 -11.62
CA GLN A 261 11.82 -20.83 -13.03
C GLN A 261 11.08 -19.67 -13.72
N ASN A 262 11.04 -19.71 -15.05
CA ASN A 262 10.32 -18.72 -15.83
C ASN A 262 8.82 -18.87 -15.63
N GLN A 263 8.22 -18.04 -14.78
CA GLN A 263 6.80 -18.00 -14.47
C GLN A 263 6.10 -16.87 -15.27
N ASP A 264 6.32 -16.86 -16.58
CA ASP A 264 5.78 -15.84 -17.48
C ASP A 264 4.25 -15.98 -17.64
N VAL A 265 3.50 -15.06 -17.05
CA VAL A 265 2.03 -14.93 -17.21
C VAL A 265 1.65 -14.01 -18.37
N ARG A 266 2.64 -13.57 -19.16
CA ARG A 266 2.49 -12.66 -20.31
C ARG A 266 1.95 -11.29 -19.91
N MET A 267 2.66 -10.63 -19.02
CA MET A 267 2.25 -9.32 -18.48
C MET A 267 2.00 -8.26 -19.55
N ASP A 268 2.75 -8.25 -20.64
CA ASP A 268 2.54 -7.32 -21.75
C ASP A 268 1.17 -7.52 -22.41
N GLU A 269 0.73 -8.77 -22.56
CA GLU A 269 -0.61 -9.09 -23.08
C GLU A 269 -1.70 -8.69 -22.10
N ILE A 270 -1.50 -8.95 -20.81
CA ILE A 270 -2.43 -8.55 -19.73
C ILE A 270 -2.60 -7.03 -19.76
N ALA A 271 -1.49 -6.28 -19.73
CA ALA A 271 -1.52 -4.83 -19.72
C ALA A 271 -2.18 -4.26 -20.99
N ALA A 272 -1.86 -4.80 -22.16
CA ALA A 272 -2.45 -4.38 -23.44
C ALA A 272 -3.96 -4.64 -23.48
N LYS A 273 -4.41 -5.85 -23.09
CA LYS A 273 -5.84 -6.21 -23.04
C LYS A 273 -6.58 -5.35 -22.00
N ALA A 274 -6.01 -5.16 -20.81
CA ALA A 274 -6.60 -4.35 -19.76
C ALA A 274 -6.74 -2.87 -20.18
N ARG A 275 -5.71 -2.28 -20.79
CA ARG A 275 -5.76 -0.89 -21.29
C ARG A 275 -6.72 -0.70 -22.47
N LYS A 276 -6.95 -1.75 -23.26
CA LYS A 276 -7.98 -1.71 -24.30
C LYS A 276 -9.39 -1.58 -23.74
N LEU A 277 -9.64 -2.19 -22.57
CA LEU A 277 -10.91 -2.13 -21.82
C LEU A 277 -10.98 -0.87 -20.94
N GLN A 278 -9.87 -0.46 -20.38
CA GLN A 278 -9.74 0.66 -19.44
C GLN A 278 -8.62 1.62 -19.92
N PRO A 279 -8.90 2.53 -20.88
CA PRO A 279 -7.89 3.44 -21.42
C PRO A 279 -7.20 4.26 -20.33
N GLY A 280 -5.87 4.32 -20.38
CA GLY A 280 -5.08 5.03 -19.39
C GLY A 280 -4.86 4.27 -18.07
N LEU A 281 -5.30 3.02 -17.96
CA LEU A 281 -5.11 2.18 -16.76
C LEU A 281 -3.65 2.16 -16.31
N ILE A 282 -3.41 2.54 -15.06
CA ILE A 282 -2.11 2.37 -14.43
C ILE A 282 -1.95 0.91 -14.04
N VAL A 283 -0.87 0.28 -14.52
CA VAL A 283 -0.51 -1.10 -14.18
C VAL A 283 0.71 -1.07 -13.28
N VAL A 284 0.66 -1.82 -12.18
CA VAL A 284 1.75 -1.96 -11.23
C VAL A 284 2.09 -3.44 -11.11
N ASP A 285 3.02 -3.89 -11.94
CA ASP A 285 3.62 -5.22 -11.83
C ASP A 285 4.72 -5.16 -10.77
N ARG A 286 4.29 -5.27 -9.52
CA ARG A 286 5.07 -4.99 -8.33
C ARG A 286 6.35 -5.82 -8.28
N ALA A 287 7.48 -5.16 -8.05
CA ALA A 287 8.81 -5.74 -7.95
C ALA A 287 9.34 -6.43 -9.24
N VAL A 288 8.64 -6.28 -10.36
CA VAL A 288 9.11 -6.76 -11.68
C VAL A 288 9.58 -5.57 -12.50
N GLU A 289 10.85 -5.57 -12.87
CA GLU A 289 11.41 -4.52 -13.71
C GLU A 289 10.82 -4.56 -15.13
N GLY A 290 10.29 -3.42 -15.58
CA GLY A 290 9.74 -3.35 -16.93
C GLY A 290 8.66 -2.26 -17.10
N PRO A 291 8.10 -2.16 -18.33
CA PRO A 291 7.16 -1.10 -18.70
C PRO A 291 5.79 -1.22 -18.00
N ASN A 292 5.52 -2.34 -17.35
CA ASN A 292 4.28 -2.59 -16.64
C ASN A 292 4.37 -2.27 -15.13
N GLN A 293 5.53 -1.80 -14.65
CA GLN A 293 5.68 -1.21 -13.32
C GLN A 293 5.64 0.32 -13.42
N ASN A 294 4.44 0.90 -13.55
CA ASN A 294 4.29 2.33 -13.80
C ASN A 294 4.71 3.20 -12.61
N TYR A 295 4.75 2.66 -11.41
CA TYR A 295 5.37 3.28 -10.23
C TYR A 295 5.93 2.22 -9.28
N LEU A 296 6.91 2.59 -8.46
CA LEU A 296 7.49 1.69 -7.46
C LEU A 296 6.66 1.69 -6.17
N THR A 297 6.75 0.57 -5.44
CA THR A 297 5.94 0.33 -4.23
C THR A 297 6.81 -0.08 -3.03
N PRO A 298 7.59 0.84 -2.43
CA PRO A 298 8.25 0.56 -1.16
C PRO A 298 7.26 0.02 -0.12
N GLU A 299 7.61 -1.10 0.53
CA GLU A 299 6.74 -1.75 1.49
C GLU A 299 7.19 -1.49 2.92
N ASN A 300 6.27 -0.97 3.75
CA ASN A 300 6.51 -0.62 5.16
C ASN A 300 7.78 0.23 5.41
N GLN A 301 8.18 1.00 4.42
CA GLN A 301 9.35 1.89 4.51
C GLN A 301 9.16 3.15 3.68
N VAL A 302 9.83 4.21 4.10
CA VAL A 302 9.97 5.45 3.33
C VAL A 302 11.40 5.51 2.82
N PRO A 303 11.64 5.68 1.51
CA PRO A 303 12.98 5.86 0.97
C PRO A 303 13.73 6.96 1.73
N LYS A 304 15.02 6.73 2.04
CA LYS A 304 15.85 7.74 2.71
C LYS A 304 15.94 9.01 1.89
N GLU A 305 16.16 8.83 0.58
CA GLU A 305 16.25 9.91 -0.40
C GLU A 305 15.02 9.93 -1.30
N SER A 306 14.79 11.07 -1.93
CA SER A 306 13.72 11.19 -2.94
C SER A 306 14.07 10.39 -4.19
N LEU A 307 13.14 9.57 -4.66
CA LEU A 307 13.31 8.84 -5.92
C LEU A 307 13.07 9.74 -7.14
N ALA A 308 13.74 9.40 -8.25
CA ALA A 308 13.62 10.18 -9.50
C ALA A 308 12.34 9.87 -10.30
N TYR A 309 11.61 8.83 -9.93
CA TYR A 309 10.42 8.29 -10.60
C TYR A 309 9.23 8.20 -9.64
N PRO A 310 7.99 8.03 -10.16
CA PRO A 310 6.80 7.89 -9.34
C PRO A 310 6.88 6.69 -8.40
N TRP A 311 6.43 6.87 -7.17
CA TRP A 311 6.44 5.82 -6.16
C TRP A 311 5.33 6.00 -5.12
N GLU A 312 4.98 4.91 -4.48
CA GLU A 312 3.95 4.81 -3.46
C GLU A 312 4.45 3.93 -2.32
N SER A 313 4.52 4.46 -1.09
CA SER A 313 4.75 3.60 0.07
C SER A 313 3.44 2.96 0.52
N CYS A 314 3.37 1.64 0.45
CA CYS A 314 2.30 0.90 1.10
C CYS A 314 2.68 0.62 2.56
N MET A 315 1.85 1.12 3.49
CA MET A 315 2.15 1.18 4.92
C MET A 315 1.00 0.62 5.75
N ILE A 316 1.32 -0.12 6.79
CA ILE A 316 0.33 -0.66 7.74
C ILE A 316 -0.07 0.43 8.74
N MET A 317 -1.38 0.66 8.92
CA MET A 317 -1.90 1.55 9.94
C MET A 317 -1.78 0.94 11.34
N GLY A 318 -2.12 -0.34 11.48
CA GLY A 318 -2.04 -1.07 12.75
C GLY A 318 -2.14 -2.58 12.54
N GLY A 319 -1.58 -3.36 13.45
CA GLY A 319 -1.53 -4.82 13.34
C GLY A 319 -0.59 -5.32 12.25
N GLY A 320 -1.17 -5.95 11.23
CA GLY A 320 -0.47 -6.48 10.05
C GLY A 320 -1.11 -6.01 8.74
N TRP A 321 -0.78 -6.67 7.64
CA TRP A 321 -1.50 -6.46 6.39
C TRP A 321 -2.95 -6.95 6.52
N SER A 322 -3.17 -8.14 7.08
CA SER A 322 -4.50 -8.64 7.43
C SER A 322 -4.94 -8.21 8.83
N TYR A 323 -6.20 -8.48 9.14
CA TYR A 323 -6.78 -8.22 10.45
C TYR A 323 -6.05 -9.03 11.53
N SER A 324 -5.68 -8.35 12.60
CA SER A 324 -5.09 -8.96 13.79
C SER A 324 -5.94 -8.62 15.01
N PHE A 325 -6.28 -9.63 15.81
CA PHE A 325 -6.92 -9.39 17.10
C PHE A 325 -5.97 -8.60 18.01
N ASN A 326 -6.48 -7.58 18.67
CA ASN A 326 -5.70 -6.68 19.55
C ASN A 326 -4.59 -5.90 18.79
N ALA A 327 -4.87 -5.45 17.57
CA ALA A 327 -3.94 -4.66 16.79
C ALA A 327 -3.51 -3.37 17.51
N ASN A 328 -2.22 -3.09 17.48
CA ASN A 328 -1.67 -1.81 17.92
C ASN A 328 -1.64 -0.83 16.74
N TYR A 329 -2.37 0.28 16.86
CA TYR A 329 -2.50 1.30 15.81
C TYR A 329 -1.52 2.45 16.04
N LYS A 330 -0.86 2.89 14.98
CA LYS A 330 -0.13 4.16 14.97
C LYS A 330 -1.06 5.30 15.34
N SER A 331 -0.57 6.29 16.06
CA SER A 331 -1.33 7.49 16.39
C SER A 331 -1.64 8.34 15.15
N SER A 332 -2.67 9.18 15.19
CA SER A 332 -2.96 10.12 14.10
C SER A 332 -1.77 11.05 13.82
N ARG A 333 -0.98 11.39 14.84
CA ARG A 333 0.26 12.17 14.71
C ARG A 333 1.28 11.44 13.85
N GLU A 334 1.59 10.19 14.18
CA GLU A 334 2.53 9.37 13.42
C GLU A 334 2.08 9.21 11.96
N LEU A 335 0.79 9.02 11.72
CA LEU A 335 0.23 8.86 10.38
C LEU A 335 0.28 10.16 9.56
N VAL A 336 0.04 11.31 10.17
CA VAL A 336 0.18 12.62 9.52
C VAL A 336 1.65 12.91 9.21
N HIS A 337 2.57 12.64 10.14
CA HIS A 337 4.01 12.82 9.90
C HIS A 337 4.51 11.88 8.79
N LEU A 338 4.03 10.64 8.76
CA LEU A 338 4.33 9.69 7.69
C LEU A 338 3.86 10.19 6.32
N LEU A 339 2.62 10.72 6.25
CA LEU A 339 2.09 11.31 5.02
C LEU A 339 2.95 12.50 4.57
N ILE A 340 3.32 13.38 5.49
CA ILE A 340 4.16 14.55 5.21
C ILE A 340 5.53 14.12 4.67
N ASP A 341 6.20 13.17 5.30
CA ASP A 341 7.53 12.70 4.88
C ASP A 341 7.50 12.09 3.48
N ILE A 342 6.54 11.21 3.21
CA ILE A 342 6.35 10.58 1.90
C ILE A 342 6.09 11.64 0.82
N VAL A 343 5.18 12.59 1.08
CA VAL A 343 4.80 13.62 0.11
C VAL A 343 5.92 14.62 -0.14
N ALA A 344 6.67 15.01 0.88
CA ALA A 344 7.84 15.89 0.75
C ALA A 344 8.93 15.27 -0.14
N LYS A 345 9.10 13.95 -0.09
CA LYS A 345 10.01 13.19 -0.96
C LYS A 345 9.42 12.84 -2.34
N GLY A 346 8.18 13.26 -2.61
CA GLY A 346 7.53 13.15 -3.91
C GLY A 346 6.70 11.88 -4.12
N GLY A 347 6.51 11.06 -3.08
CA GLY A 347 5.70 9.84 -3.12
C GLY A 347 4.21 10.04 -2.84
N ASN A 348 3.47 8.93 -2.92
CA ASN A 348 2.12 8.78 -2.42
C ASN A 348 2.12 7.81 -1.22
N LEU A 349 1.23 8.02 -0.27
CA LEU A 349 0.97 7.09 0.83
C LEU A 349 -0.24 6.21 0.47
N LEU A 350 -0.06 4.90 0.46
CA LEU A 350 -1.12 3.89 0.41
C LEU A 350 -1.24 3.24 1.79
N LEU A 351 -2.22 3.66 2.59
CA LEU A 351 -2.36 3.24 3.98
C LEU A 351 -3.29 2.04 4.10
N ASN A 352 -2.76 0.93 4.62
CA ASN A 352 -3.53 -0.31 4.79
C ASN A 352 -4.36 -0.30 6.07
N ILE A 353 -5.65 -0.60 5.91
CA ILE A 353 -6.60 -0.88 6.99
C ILE A 353 -7.26 -2.22 6.70
N ALA A 354 -7.03 -3.20 7.56
CA ALA A 354 -7.55 -4.54 7.38
C ALA A 354 -8.94 -4.69 8.04
N PRO A 355 -9.98 -5.09 7.29
CA PRO A 355 -11.28 -5.37 7.87
C PRO A 355 -11.29 -6.65 8.71
N SER A 356 -12.11 -6.63 9.78
CA SER A 356 -12.38 -7.78 10.65
C SER A 356 -13.14 -8.88 9.90
N PRO A 357 -13.22 -10.10 10.45
CA PRO A 357 -14.02 -11.18 9.85
C PRO A 357 -15.53 -10.86 9.79
N LYS A 358 -16.01 -9.88 10.57
CA LYS A 358 -17.40 -9.42 10.53
C LYS A 358 -17.66 -8.38 9.43
N GLY A 359 -16.62 -7.84 8.81
CA GLY A 359 -16.75 -6.80 7.79
C GLY A 359 -16.78 -5.39 8.38
N THR A 360 -16.05 -5.14 9.47
CA THR A 360 -15.88 -3.82 10.09
C THR A 360 -14.42 -3.48 10.22
N TRP A 361 -14.11 -2.21 10.33
CA TRP A 361 -12.84 -1.76 10.89
C TRP A 361 -12.99 -1.56 12.41
N ASP A 362 -11.89 -1.68 13.13
CA ASP A 362 -11.84 -1.34 14.55
C ASP A 362 -12.11 0.16 14.76
N ASP A 363 -12.71 0.51 15.90
CA ASP A 363 -13.00 1.91 16.26
C ASP A 363 -11.74 2.77 16.23
N ALA A 364 -10.59 2.20 16.64
CA ALA A 364 -9.30 2.87 16.57
C ALA A 364 -8.95 3.33 15.15
N ALA A 365 -9.27 2.54 14.10
CA ALA A 365 -9.03 2.95 12.72
C ALA A 365 -9.88 4.18 12.35
N TYR A 366 -11.17 4.19 12.71
CA TYR A 366 -12.06 5.35 12.48
C TYR A 366 -11.58 6.60 13.22
N GLU A 367 -11.13 6.48 14.46
CA GLU A 367 -10.56 7.60 15.22
C GLU A 367 -9.31 8.18 14.54
N ARG A 368 -8.40 7.31 14.04
CA ARG A 368 -7.20 7.76 13.31
C ARG A 368 -7.57 8.47 12.02
N LEU A 369 -8.49 7.92 11.24
CA LEU A 369 -9.00 8.57 10.03
C LEU A 369 -9.63 9.93 10.32
N GLN A 370 -10.42 10.05 11.38
CA GLN A 370 -11.00 11.33 11.81
C GLN A 370 -9.90 12.35 12.19
N GLY A 371 -8.87 11.89 12.93
CA GLY A 371 -7.73 12.74 13.30
C GLY A 371 -6.97 13.26 12.09
N ILE A 372 -6.67 12.37 11.13
CA ILE A 372 -6.02 12.75 9.86
C ILE A 372 -6.90 13.74 9.09
N GLY A 373 -8.21 13.46 8.97
CA GLY A 373 -9.15 14.30 8.25
C GLY A 373 -9.25 15.72 8.81
N LYS A 374 -9.26 15.88 10.14
CA LYS A 374 -9.24 17.21 10.79
C LYS A 374 -8.02 18.03 10.36
N TRP A 375 -6.84 17.39 10.28
CA TRP A 375 -5.62 18.06 9.87
C TRP A 375 -5.62 18.35 8.35
N ILE A 376 -6.03 17.40 7.53
CA ILE A 376 -6.09 17.51 6.06
C ILE A 376 -7.06 18.61 5.61
N ASN A 377 -8.19 18.77 6.26
CA ASN A 377 -9.20 19.80 5.92
C ASN A 377 -8.61 21.22 5.99
N ILE A 378 -7.62 21.42 6.84
CA ILE A 378 -6.94 22.72 6.99
C ILE A 378 -5.72 22.79 6.05
N ASN A 379 -4.95 21.71 5.96
CA ASN A 379 -3.60 21.71 5.40
C ASN A 379 -3.47 20.99 4.05
N GLY A 380 -4.56 20.47 3.50
CA GLY A 380 -4.55 19.62 2.30
C GLY A 380 -3.96 20.29 1.06
N GLU A 381 -3.98 21.62 0.96
CA GLU A 381 -3.34 22.32 -0.15
C GLU A 381 -1.81 22.14 -0.18
N ALA A 382 -1.17 21.86 0.97
CA ALA A 382 0.25 21.57 1.07
C ALA A 382 0.59 20.10 0.75
N ILE A 383 -0.43 19.27 0.57
CA ILE A 383 -0.34 17.83 0.27
C ILE A 383 -0.72 17.56 -1.19
N TYR A 384 -1.98 17.84 -1.57
CA TYR A 384 -2.51 17.49 -2.89
C TYR A 384 -2.04 18.43 -4.00
N GLY A 385 -1.76 17.86 -5.18
CA GLY A 385 -1.26 18.61 -6.32
C GLY A 385 0.11 19.26 -6.06
N THR A 386 0.89 18.68 -5.16
CA THR A 386 2.23 19.17 -4.83
C THR A 386 3.32 18.29 -5.46
N ARG A 387 4.53 18.84 -5.49
CA ARG A 387 5.76 18.18 -5.91
C ARG A 387 6.83 18.37 -4.84
N LYS A 388 7.81 17.50 -4.86
CA LYS A 388 8.97 17.57 -3.98
C LYS A 388 9.71 18.90 -4.14
N LEU A 389 10.30 19.38 -3.05
CA LEU A 389 11.15 20.56 -3.00
C LEU A 389 12.37 20.25 -2.14
N ALA A 390 13.55 20.16 -2.79
CA ALA A 390 14.80 19.92 -2.06
C ALA A 390 15.08 21.06 -1.08
N PRO A 391 15.67 20.77 0.10
CA PRO A 391 16.24 19.51 0.56
C PRO A 391 15.26 18.47 1.10
N TYR A 392 13.97 18.60 0.89
CA TYR A 392 12.84 17.77 1.33
C TYR A 392 12.51 17.92 2.81
N ASN A 393 13.51 17.86 3.69
CA ASN A 393 13.35 18.08 5.12
C ASN A 393 14.64 18.61 5.78
N GLU A 394 14.46 19.29 6.91
CA GLU A 394 15.49 19.73 7.85
C GLU A 394 15.01 19.39 9.28
N GLY A 395 15.37 18.19 9.77
CA GLY A 395 14.86 17.71 11.04
C GLY A 395 13.35 17.49 11.01
N SER A 396 12.60 18.26 11.82
CA SER A 396 11.13 18.19 11.89
C SER A 396 10.43 19.10 10.86
N ILE A 397 11.18 19.79 10.01
CA ILE A 397 10.65 20.73 9.00
C ILE A 397 10.70 20.04 7.64
N TYR A 398 9.59 20.01 6.92
CA TYR A 398 9.45 19.40 5.60
C TYR A 398 9.03 20.44 4.57
N TYR A 399 9.29 20.15 3.29
CA TYR A 399 9.08 21.10 2.19
C TYR A 399 8.31 20.47 1.04
N THR A 400 7.28 21.19 0.57
CA THR A 400 6.57 20.88 -0.67
C THR A 400 6.37 22.14 -1.49
N ARG A 401 6.06 22.00 -2.77
CA ARG A 401 5.64 23.10 -3.63
C ARG A 401 4.43 22.73 -4.47
N LYS A 402 3.60 23.70 -4.81
CA LYS A 402 2.57 23.51 -5.81
C LYS A 402 3.17 23.09 -7.14
N LYS A 403 2.47 22.24 -7.88
CA LYS A 403 2.87 21.76 -9.20
C LYS A 403 3.11 22.92 -10.18
N ASP A 404 2.25 23.95 -10.15
CA ASP A 404 2.33 25.16 -10.96
C ASP A 404 3.34 26.20 -10.45
N GLY A 405 4.00 25.95 -9.32
CA GLY A 405 4.97 26.85 -8.72
C GLY A 405 4.39 28.02 -7.95
N SER A 406 3.06 28.17 -7.87
CA SER A 406 2.38 29.32 -7.26
C SER A 406 2.57 29.45 -5.75
N ALA A 407 2.95 28.36 -5.07
CA ALA A 407 3.22 28.35 -3.63
C ALA A 407 4.27 27.31 -3.24
N ARG A 408 4.98 27.60 -2.15
CA ARG A 408 5.86 26.67 -1.42
C ARG A 408 5.33 26.52 -0.01
N TYR A 409 5.54 25.34 0.59
CA TYR A 409 5.05 25.04 1.92
C TYR A 409 6.18 24.58 2.82
N ILE A 410 6.13 25.05 4.07
CA ILE A 410 6.97 24.60 5.17
C ILE A 410 6.03 23.89 6.14
N LEU A 411 6.24 22.60 6.35
CA LEU A 411 5.42 21.77 7.22
C LEU A 411 6.25 21.43 8.47
N TYR A 412 5.97 22.10 9.58
CA TYR A 412 6.66 21.87 10.85
C TYR A 412 5.94 20.77 11.64
N CYS A 413 6.54 19.59 11.68
CA CYS A 413 6.02 18.43 12.41
C CYS A 413 6.32 18.55 13.91
N LEU A 414 5.28 18.58 14.75
CA LEU A 414 5.38 18.70 16.20
C LEU A 414 5.44 17.31 16.85
N LYS A 415 6.46 17.06 17.66
CA LYS A 415 6.50 15.85 18.51
C LYS A 415 5.42 15.91 19.57
N GLU A 416 5.16 14.81 20.23
CA GLU A 416 4.20 14.79 21.34
C GLU A 416 4.67 15.69 22.46
N GLY A 417 3.76 16.54 22.96
CA GLY A 417 4.07 17.53 23.99
C GLY A 417 4.91 18.72 23.53
N GLU A 418 5.41 18.72 22.26
CA GLU A 418 6.19 19.83 21.72
C GLU A 418 5.29 21.04 21.42
N LYS A 419 5.77 22.23 21.78
CA LYS A 419 5.17 23.51 21.38
C LYS A 419 5.98 24.10 20.23
N LEU A 420 5.26 24.74 19.29
CA LEU A 420 5.91 25.45 18.21
C LEU A 420 6.80 26.57 18.80
N PRO A 421 8.09 26.67 18.43
CA PRO A 421 8.99 27.70 18.93
C PRO A 421 8.54 29.08 18.50
N GLY A 422 8.94 30.12 19.24
CA GLY A 422 8.65 31.53 18.88
C GLY A 422 9.29 31.96 17.57
N GLU A 423 10.38 31.32 17.19
CA GLU A 423 11.05 31.50 15.90
C GLU A 423 11.80 30.21 15.52
N PHE A 424 11.99 29.99 14.22
CA PHE A 424 12.80 28.88 13.70
C PHE A 424 13.46 29.26 12.37
N LEU A 425 14.63 28.70 12.12
CA LEU A 425 15.42 28.90 10.91
C LEU A 425 15.04 27.88 9.83
N VAL A 426 14.90 28.36 8.61
CA VAL A 426 14.70 27.57 7.39
C VAL A 426 15.85 27.87 6.44
N THR A 427 16.61 26.86 6.06
CA THR A 427 17.80 27.03 5.22
C THR A 427 17.59 26.54 3.78
N GLY A 428 16.65 25.62 3.58
CA GLY A 428 16.45 24.89 2.33
C GLY A 428 15.52 25.54 1.32
N ILE A 429 14.92 26.70 1.61
CA ILE A 429 13.97 27.36 0.70
C ILE A 429 14.43 28.76 0.34
N ASP A 430 14.48 29.04 -0.96
CA ASP A 430 14.50 30.42 -1.46
C ASP A 430 13.09 31.01 -1.36
N PRO A 431 12.86 32.04 -0.53
CA PRO A 431 11.53 32.65 -0.38
C PRO A 431 11.12 33.49 -1.61
N GLY A 432 12.02 33.82 -2.51
CA GLY A 432 11.81 34.77 -3.61
C GLY A 432 12.02 36.26 -3.21
N SER A 433 11.74 37.17 -4.12
CA SER A 433 12.07 38.61 -3.96
C SER A 433 11.13 39.38 -3.04
N LYS A 434 9.87 39.00 -2.92
CA LYS A 434 8.85 39.68 -2.09
C LYS A 434 7.87 38.64 -1.50
N PRO A 435 8.33 37.73 -0.66
CA PRO A 435 7.49 36.66 -0.19
C PRO A 435 6.41 37.16 0.77
N ILE A 436 5.23 36.55 0.63
CA ILE A 436 4.13 36.66 1.60
C ILE A 436 4.04 35.32 2.30
N ILE A 437 4.19 35.32 3.62
CA ILE A 437 4.10 34.10 4.43
C ILE A 437 2.85 34.18 5.29
N ASP A 438 2.05 33.13 5.27
CA ASP A 438 0.90 32.92 6.14
C ASP A 438 0.87 31.50 6.72
N VAL A 439 0.06 31.27 7.74
CA VAL A 439 -0.16 29.95 8.34
C VAL A 439 -1.51 29.44 7.87
N LEU A 440 -1.56 28.20 7.36
CA LEU A 440 -2.82 27.62 6.93
C LEU A 440 -3.79 27.47 8.10
N GLY A 441 -5.06 27.80 7.88
CA GLY A 441 -6.10 27.76 8.90
C GLY A 441 -6.13 28.95 9.86
N LEU A 442 -5.17 29.87 9.80
CA LEU A 442 -5.10 31.04 10.66
C LEU A 442 -5.03 32.35 9.86
N LYS A 443 -5.64 33.40 10.41
CA LYS A 443 -5.58 34.74 9.80
C LYS A 443 -4.34 35.48 10.30
N GLY A 444 -3.62 36.14 9.40
CA GLY A 444 -2.50 37.00 9.71
C GLY A 444 -1.27 36.73 8.86
N LYS A 445 -0.41 37.72 8.78
CA LYS A 445 0.91 37.62 8.10
C LYS A 445 1.95 37.16 9.09
N VAL A 446 2.85 36.29 8.62
CA VAL A 446 4.02 35.83 9.36
C VAL A 446 5.19 36.76 9.02
N SER A 447 5.84 37.33 10.04
CA SER A 447 7.06 38.09 9.83
C SER A 447 8.27 37.16 9.74
N PHE A 448 9.23 37.55 8.95
CA PHE A 448 10.49 36.83 8.78
C PHE A 448 11.65 37.81 8.57
N SER A 449 12.87 37.33 8.79
CA SER A 449 14.09 38.03 8.42
C SER A 449 14.98 37.10 7.62
N GLN A 450 15.68 37.66 6.62
CA GLN A 450 16.58 36.86 5.77
C GLN A 450 18.03 37.18 6.14
N SER A 451 18.87 36.16 6.14
CA SER A 451 20.31 36.24 6.42
C SER A 451 21.08 35.30 5.50
N SER A 452 22.40 35.34 5.53
CA SER A 452 23.27 34.39 4.84
C SER A 452 23.09 32.95 5.32
N LYS A 453 22.47 32.74 6.48
CA LYS A 453 22.18 31.40 7.06
C LYS A 453 20.80 30.86 6.68
N GLY A 454 19.95 31.65 6.02
CA GLY A 454 18.60 31.28 5.66
C GLY A 454 17.56 32.30 6.14
N MET A 455 16.30 31.87 6.14
CA MET A 455 15.13 32.64 6.53
C MET A 455 14.70 32.28 7.96
N LEU A 456 14.78 33.28 8.86
CA LEU A 456 14.27 33.15 10.24
C LEU A 456 12.81 33.55 10.26
N ILE A 457 11.94 32.60 10.50
CA ILE A 457 10.48 32.76 10.60
C ILE A 457 10.13 33.11 12.04
N LYS A 458 9.42 34.24 12.26
CA LYS A 458 8.88 34.61 13.56
C LYS A 458 7.45 34.18 13.66
N VAL A 459 7.18 33.24 14.56
CA VAL A 459 5.87 32.62 14.73
C VAL A 459 4.94 33.57 15.48
N PRO A 460 3.77 33.92 14.93
CA PRO A 460 2.80 34.78 15.63
C PRO A 460 2.37 34.18 16.96
N LYS A 461 2.19 35.01 17.99
CA LYS A 461 1.76 34.54 19.33
C LYS A 461 0.45 33.76 19.31
N ILE A 462 -0.49 34.11 18.43
CA ILE A 462 -1.75 33.39 18.25
C ILE A 462 -1.50 31.93 17.82
N VAL A 463 -0.52 31.67 16.97
CA VAL A 463 -0.14 30.33 16.52
C VAL A 463 0.48 29.51 17.63
N GLN A 464 1.30 30.16 18.49
CA GLN A 464 1.93 29.52 19.66
C GLN A 464 0.93 29.17 20.76
N GLN A 465 -0.17 29.92 20.86
CA GLN A 465 -1.23 29.76 21.87
C GLN A 465 -2.35 28.83 21.41
N GLU A 466 -2.41 28.53 20.12
CA GLU A 466 -3.44 27.65 19.54
C GLU A 466 -3.24 26.22 20.00
N ASN A 467 -3.98 25.79 21.01
CA ASN A 467 -3.98 24.40 21.49
C ASN A 467 -4.59 23.41 20.46
N ASN A 468 -5.13 23.93 19.34
CA ASN A 468 -5.88 23.18 18.34
C ASN A 468 -5.11 22.90 17.03
N ILE A 469 -3.79 23.15 16.97
CA ILE A 469 -2.97 22.75 15.82
C ILE A 469 -2.42 21.35 16.11
N PRO A 470 -3.15 20.29 15.72
CA PRO A 470 -2.67 18.94 15.95
C PRO A 470 -1.57 18.59 14.94
N TYR A 471 -0.55 17.91 15.41
CA TYR A 471 0.45 17.18 14.63
C TYR A 471 1.48 18.02 13.87
N ALA A 472 1.08 18.93 12.99
CA ALA A 472 2.00 19.76 12.22
C ALA A 472 1.38 21.11 11.85
N VAL A 473 2.21 22.17 11.86
CA VAL A 473 1.85 23.54 11.44
C VAL A 473 2.37 23.78 10.04
N VAL A 474 1.55 24.33 9.17
CA VAL A 474 1.92 24.56 7.77
C VAL A 474 2.00 26.07 7.48
N PHE A 475 3.16 26.50 7.03
CA PHE A 475 3.41 27.87 6.52
C PHE A 475 3.40 27.81 4.99
N ARG A 476 2.67 28.74 4.39
CA ARG A 476 2.61 28.91 2.94
C ARG A 476 3.40 30.14 2.55
N ILE A 477 4.24 30.02 1.54
CA ILE A 477 5.02 31.10 0.90
C ILE A 477 4.46 31.30 -0.51
N ARG A 478 4.07 32.54 -0.80
CA ARG A 478 3.58 32.98 -2.13
C ARG A 478 4.40 34.15 -2.65
#